data_287ea6c8782ba92f0c96dadd6397756e
#
_entry.id   287ea6c8782ba92f0c96dadd6397756e
#
_cell.length_a   1.000
_cell.length_b   1.000
_cell.length_c   1.000
_cell.angle_alpha   90.00
_cell.angle_beta   90.00
_cell.angle_gamma   90.00
#
_symmetry.space_group_name_H-M   'P 1'
#
loop_
_entity.id
_entity.type
_entity.pdbx_description
1 polymer ?
#
loop_
_entity_poly.entity_id
_entity_poly.type
_entity_poly.pdbx_seq_one_letter_code
_entity_poly.pdbx_strand_id
1 'polypeptide(L)'
;MAQDYHGLEPMLVGSLKASIPFICDLSRALPILHALDFVELAGYSQDDGRHDGVRFLKDLNEEIDGRHVVLVDEVIDTGLTMNYLVGSLALRSPASLHVATLFDRPYRRLVDDLPVRYVGFTIPDEFFVGYGFDLDERYRNLPDLRFVRAAA
;
A
#
# COMPACT_ATOMS: atom_id res chain seq x y z
N MET A 1 -9.28 12.76 4.21
CA MET A 1 -9.58 12.08 2.93
C MET A 1 -10.99 12.41 2.41
N ALA A 2 -12.08 12.15 3.15
CA ALA A 2 -13.44 12.44 2.64
C ALA A 2 -13.64 13.90 2.19
N GLN A 3 -13.14 14.85 2.94
CA GLN A 3 -13.22 16.29 2.58
C GLN A 3 -12.38 16.63 1.34
N ASP A 4 -11.18 16.02 1.20
CA ASP A 4 -10.26 16.31 0.11
C ASP A 4 -10.76 15.79 -1.24
N TYR A 5 -11.55 14.72 -1.22
CA TYR A 5 -12.10 14.08 -2.41
C TYR A 5 -13.62 14.21 -2.54
N HIS A 6 -14.22 15.14 -1.83
CA HIS A 6 -15.66 15.37 -1.93
C HIS A 6 -16.05 15.74 -3.38
N GLY A 7 -16.89 14.92 -4.00
CA GLY A 7 -17.36 15.12 -5.37
C GLY A 7 -16.35 14.74 -6.48
N LEU A 8 -15.19 14.16 -6.15
CA LEU A 8 -14.14 13.81 -7.11
C LEU A 8 -14.08 12.32 -7.49
N GLU A 9 -14.81 11.46 -6.79
CA GLU A 9 -14.87 10.00 -7.01
C GLU A 9 -13.48 9.35 -7.23
N PRO A 10 -12.58 9.37 -6.23
CA PRO A 10 -11.24 8.85 -6.38
C PRO A 10 -11.25 7.33 -6.61
N MET A 11 -10.18 6.82 -7.21
CA MET A 11 -9.87 5.40 -7.21
C MET A 11 -8.93 5.06 -6.06
N LEU A 12 -9.33 4.15 -5.18
CA LEU A 12 -8.46 3.55 -4.18
C LEU A 12 -7.79 2.32 -4.79
N VAL A 13 -6.47 2.28 -4.78
CA VAL A 13 -5.68 1.19 -5.34
C VAL A 13 -4.92 0.48 -4.23
N GLY A 14 -5.31 -0.76 -3.92
CA GLY A 14 -4.65 -1.59 -2.91
C GLY A 14 -3.46 -2.36 -3.46
N SER A 15 -2.37 -2.41 -2.70
CA SER A 15 -1.21 -3.27 -2.98
C SER A 15 -1.44 -4.65 -2.37
N LEU A 16 -1.64 -5.67 -3.20
CA LEU A 16 -1.89 -7.04 -2.73
C LEU A 16 -0.61 -7.64 -2.13
N LYS A 17 -0.71 -8.48 -1.09
CA LYS A 17 -1.95 -9.03 -0.47
C LYS A 17 -2.29 -8.35 0.85
N ALA A 18 -1.30 -7.81 1.56
CA ALA A 18 -1.40 -7.41 2.96
C ALA A 18 -2.32 -6.20 3.18
N SER A 19 -2.49 -5.33 2.17
CA SER A 19 -3.39 -4.17 2.25
C SER A 19 -4.89 -4.52 2.28
N ILE A 20 -5.28 -5.77 1.97
CA ILE A 20 -6.69 -6.14 1.80
C ILE A 20 -7.57 -5.76 3.01
N PRO A 21 -7.25 -6.11 4.27
CA PRO A 21 -8.11 -5.73 5.39
C PRO A 21 -8.25 -4.22 5.52
N PHE A 22 -7.13 -3.50 5.39
CA PHE A 22 -7.13 -2.04 5.53
C PHE A 22 -7.94 -1.34 4.44
N ILE A 23 -7.74 -1.68 3.16
CA ILE A 23 -8.50 -1.03 2.08
C ILE A 23 -9.99 -1.35 2.17
N CYS A 24 -10.37 -2.56 2.61
CA CYS A 24 -11.76 -2.94 2.82
C CYS A 24 -12.41 -2.11 3.94
N ASP A 25 -11.71 -1.94 5.07
CA ASP A 25 -12.22 -1.14 6.18
C ASP A 25 -12.23 0.35 5.84
N LEU A 26 -11.19 0.84 5.20
CA LEU A 26 -11.11 2.23 4.71
C LEU A 26 -12.26 2.55 3.75
N SER A 27 -12.49 1.69 2.76
CA SER A 27 -13.57 1.87 1.77
C SER A 27 -14.93 1.95 2.44
N ARG A 28 -15.24 1.06 3.40
CA ARG A 28 -16.51 1.08 4.13
C ARG A 28 -16.67 2.30 5.02
N ALA A 29 -15.57 2.80 5.58
CA ALA A 29 -15.55 3.97 6.43
C ALA A 29 -15.58 5.31 5.68
N LEU A 30 -15.28 5.31 4.39
CA LEU A 30 -15.16 6.52 3.58
C LEU A 30 -16.51 6.90 2.96
N PRO A 31 -17.20 7.95 3.44
CA PRO A 31 -18.57 8.29 3.05
C PRO A 31 -18.63 9.10 1.75
N ILE A 32 -17.87 8.72 0.74
CA ILE A 32 -17.87 9.30 -0.62
C ILE A 32 -17.89 8.19 -1.65
N LEU A 33 -18.40 8.46 -2.85
CA LEU A 33 -18.29 7.55 -3.97
C LEU A 33 -16.82 7.40 -4.37
N HIS A 34 -16.38 6.18 -4.61
CA HIS A 34 -15.03 5.84 -5.04
C HIS A 34 -15.00 4.50 -5.74
N ALA A 35 -14.02 4.31 -6.61
CA ALA A 35 -13.72 3.03 -7.23
C ALA A 35 -12.66 2.27 -6.40
N LEU A 36 -12.61 0.94 -6.57
CA LEU A 36 -11.57 0.09 -6.01
C LEU A 36 -10.87 -0.66 -7.15
N ASP A 37 -9.55 -0.71 -7.10
CA ASP A 37 -8.74 -1.59 -7.92
C ASP A 37 -7.53 -2.08 -7.10
N PHE A 38 -6.79 -3.04 -7.64
CA PHE A 38 -5.66 -3.65 -6.96
C PHE A 38 -4.50 -3.82 -7.92
N VAL A 39 -3.30 -3.72 -7.36
CA VAL A 39 -2.05 -4.09 -8.02
C VAL A 39 -1.34 -5.18 -7.22
N GLU A 40 -0.54 -5.99 -7.89
CA GLU A 40 0.35 -6.94 -7.24
C GLU A 40 1.74 -6.80 -7.84
N LEU A 41 2.74 -6.69 -6.98
CA LEU A 41 4.14 -6.62 -7.37
C LEU A 41 4.88 -7.90 -6.99
N ALA A 42 5.75 -8.37 -7.87
CA ALA A 42 6.77 -9.33 -7.47
C ALA A 42 7.78 -8.62 -6.58
N GLY A 43 8.00 -9.18 -5.38
CA GLY A 43 9.06 -8.73 -4.49
C GLY A 43 10.45 -8.97 -5.11
N TYR A 44 11.45 -8.28 -4.55
CA TYR A 44 12.85 -8.58 -4.79
C TYR A 44 13.16 -9.99 -4.27
N SER A 45 13.19 -11.01 -5.11
CA SER A 45 13.77 -12.30 -4.71
C SER A 45 15.28 -12.23 -4.90
N GLN A 46 16.02 -12.31 -3.79
CA GLN A 46 17.49 -12.39 -3.83
C GLN A 46 18.01 -13.77 -4.26
N ASP A 47 17.12 -14.77 -4.44
CA ASP A 47 17.54 -16.18 -4.51
C ASP A 47 18.05 -16.67 -5.87
N ASP A 48 17.85 -15.93 -6.97
CA ASP A 48 18.21 -16.48 -8.30
C ASP A 48 19.35 -15.76 -9.03
N GLY A 49 20.06 -14.83 -8.37
CA GLY A 49 21.16 -14.09 -9.01
C GLY A 49 20.74 -13.27 -10.25
N ARG A 50 19.45 -13.21 -10.56
CA ARG A 50 18.86 -12.34 -11.56
C ARG A 50 18.29 -11.12 -10.86
N HIS A 51 18.89 -9.97 -11.11
CA HIS A 51 18.36 -8.67 -10.71
C HIS A 51 17.15 -8.32 -11.61
N ASP A 52 16.11 -9.12 -11.59
CA ASP A 52 14.84 -8.74 -12.18
C ASP A 52 14.21 -7.72 -11.20
N GLY A 53 14.18 -6.46 -11.62
CA GLY A 53 13.62 -5.37 -10.81
C GLY A 53 12.16 -5.65 -10.41
N VAL A 54 11.62 -4.79 -9.53
CA VAL A 54 10.20 -4.82 -9.16
C VAL A 54 9.35 -4.84 -10.44
N ARG A 55 8.41 -5.78 -10.55
CA ARG A 55 7.52 -5.90 -11.70
C ARG A 55 6.09 -6.13 -11.25
N PHE A 56 5.14 -5.66 -12.05
CA PHE A 56 3.74 -5.99 -11.86
C PHE A 56 3.48 -7.47 -12.17
N LEU A 57 2.85 -8.17 -11.20
CA LEU A 57 2.20 -9.47 -11.41
C LEU A 57 0.75 -9.27 -11.82
N LYS A 58 0.07 -8.28 -11.21
CA LYS A 58 -1.23 -7.77 -11.61
C LYS A 58 -1.16 -6.26 -11.73
N ASP A 59 -1.59 -5.75 -12.86
CA ASP A 59 -1.75 -4.31 -13.09
C ASP A 59 -3.21 -3.89 -12.89
N LEU A 60 -3.47 -2.58 -12.91
CA LEU A 60 -4.81 -2.02 -12.85
C LEU A 60 -5.70 -2.57 -13.97
N ASN A 61 -6.96 -2.78 -13.65
CA ASN A 61 -7.96 -3.15 -14.66
C ASN A 61 -8.50 -1.93 -15.41
N GLU A 62 -8.48 -0.77 -14.75
CA GLU A 62 -9.03 0.48 -15.27
C GLU A 62 -7.92 1.48 -15.60
N GLU A 63 -8.17 2.33 -16.58
CA GLU A 63 -7.30 3.47 -16.90
C GLU A 63 -7.44 4.55 -15.83
N ILE A 64 -6.33 5.22 -15.52
CA ILE A 64 -6.26 6.27 -14.49
C ILE A 64 -5.95 7.65 -15.05
N ASP A 65 -5.89 7.81 -16.37
CA ASP A 65 -5.70 9.12 -17.00
C ASP A 65 -6.79 10.10 -16.53
N GLY A 66 -6.37 11.25 -16.02
CA GLY A 66 -7.25 12.28 -15.48
C GLY A 66 -8.02 11.90 -14.19
N ARG A 67 -7.81 10.74 -13.60
CA ARG A 67 -8.48 10.31 -12.36
C ARG A 67 -7.68 10.67 -11.12
N HIS A 68 -8.37 10.90 -10.01
CA HIS A 68 -7.75 11.02 -8.69
C HIS A 68 -7.47 9.63 -8.16
N VAL A 69 -6.21 9.33 -7.81
CA VAL A 69 -5.76 8.02 -7.36
C VAL A 69 -5.19 8.12 -5.96
N VAL A 70 -5.58 7.19 -5.09
CA VAL A 70 -4.99 6.99 -3.77
C VAL A 70 -4.47 5.56 -3.68
N LEU A 71 -3.14 5.41 -3.64
CA LEU A 71 -2.50 4.14 -3.32
C LEU A 71 -2.70 3.83 -1.84
N VAL A 72 -3.21 2.65 -1.55
CA VAL A 72 -3.50 2.18 -0.19
C VAL A 72 -2.60 1.01 0.14
N ASP A 73 -1.80 1.16 1.17
CA ASP A 73 -0.87 0.12 1.63
C ASP A 73 -0.96 -0.07 3.14
N GLU A 74 -0.66 -1.26 3.62
CA GLU A 74 -0.70 -1.55 5.05
C GLU A 74 0.50 -0.95 5.78
N VAL A 75 1.67 -0.88 5.14
CA VAL A 75 2.88 -0.30 5.75
C VAL A 75 3.81 0.30 4.71
N ILE A 76 4.37 1.45 5.03
CA ILE A 76 5.52 2.00 4.31
C ILE A 76 6.75 1.81 5.20
N ASP A 77 7.62 0.90 4.78
CA ASP A 77 8.90 0.60 5.43
C ASP A 77 10.03 1.40 4.75
N THR A 78 10.87 0.77 3.94
CA THR A 78 11.95 1.48 3.19
C THR A 78 11.42 2.48 2.17
N GLY A 79 10.20 2.28 1.70
CA GLY A 79 9.56 3.10 0.68
C GLY A 79 9.90 2.71 -0.77
N LEU A 80 10.82 1.77 -1.00
CA LEU A 80 11.28 1.42 -2.35
C LEU A 80 10.14 0.87 -3.22
N THR A 81 9.32 -0.04 -2.70
CA THR A 81 8.16 -0.59 -3.42
C THR A 81 7.15 0.48 -3.75
N MET A 82 6.84 1.33 -2.77
CA MET A 82 5.89 2.44 -2.98
C MET A 82 6.42 3.45 -3.98
N ASN A 83 7.71 3.76 -3.94
CA ASN A 83 8.35 4.66 -4.92
C ASN A 83 8.24 4.13 -6.35
N TYR A 84 8.45 2.83 -6.53
CA TYR A 84 8.25 2.19 -7.83
C TYR A 84 6.80 2.30 -8.32
N LEU A 85 5.82 2.01 -7.44
CA LEU A 85 4.40 2.14 -7.75
C LEU A 85 4.02 3.57 -8.13
N VAL A 86 4.41 4.54 -7.31
CA VAL A 86 4.17 5.97 -7.55
C VAL A 86 4.75 6.39 -8.89
N GLY A 87 6.02 6.06 -9.15
CA GLY A 87 6.67 6.38 -10.42
C GLY A 87 5.97 5.75 -11.63
N SER A 88 5.59 4.47 -11.52
CA SER A 88 4.91 3.74 -12.60
C SER A 88 3.51 4.28 -12.91
N LEU A 89 2.74 4.63 -11.87
CA LEU A 89 1.39 5.15 -12.05
C LEU A 89 1.37 6.63 -12.42
N ALA A 90 2.34 7.42 -11.98
CA ALA A 90 2.46 8.82 -12.37
C ALA A 90 2.65 9.00 -13.90
N LEU A 91 3.30 8.04 -14.57
CA LEU A 91 3.45 8.04 -16.03
C LEU A 91 2.13 7.86 -16.79
N ARG A 92 1.05 7.49 -16.10
CA ARG A 92 -0.29 7.30 -16.68
C ARG A 92 -1.19 8.53 -16.52
N SER A 93 -0.61 9.69 -16.24
CA SER A 93 -1.28 10.99 -16.19
C SER A 93 -2.50 11.08 -15.26
N PRO A 94 -2.48 10.56 -14.01
CA PRO A 94 -3.58 10.76 -13.09
C PRO A 94 -3.73 12.25 -12.75
N ALA A 95 -4.96 12.71 -12.47
CA ALA A 95 -5.21 14.10 -12.03
C ALA A 95 -4.56 14.38 -10.67
N SER A 96 -4.48 13.39 -9.80
CA SER A 96 -3.66 13.41 -8.59
C SER A 96 -3.28 11.99 -8.19
N LEU A 97 -2.13 11.84 -7.56
CA LEU A 97 -1.64 10.58 -7.02
C LEU A 97 -1.11 10.81 -5.61
N HIS A 98 -1.75 10.19 -4.63
CA HIS A 98 -1.35 10.25 -3.23
C HIS A 98 -1.29 8.85 -2.61
N VAL A 99 -0.66 8.75 -1.45
CA VAL A 99 -0.53 7.50 -0.70
C VAL A 99 -1.25 7.61 0.64
N ALA A 100 -1.98 6.56 0.97
CA ALA A 100 -2.56 6.31 2.28
C ALA A 100 -1.94 5.03 2.85
N THR A 101 -1.37 5.11 4.04
CA THR A 101 -0.81 3.95 4.72
C THR A 101 -1.43 3.80 6.11
N LEU A 102 -1.69 2.55 6.52
CA LEU A 102 -2.12 2.28 7.87
C LEU A 102 -0.96 2.50 8.85
N PHE A 103 0.22 2.00 8.49
CA PHE A 103 1.42 2.13 9.32
C PHE A 103 2.57 2.78 8.56
N ASP A 104 3.27 3.66 9.25
CA ASP A 104 4.49 4.30 8.76
C ASP A 104 5.68 3.99 9.66
N ARG A 105 6.82 3.67 9.05
CA ARG A 105 8.12 3.45 9.69
C ARG A 105 9.16 4.42 9.16
N PRO A 106 9.08 5.70 9.50
CA PRO A 106 9.93 6.73 8.88
C PRO A 106 11.43 6.52 9.13
N TYR A 107 11.80 5.89 10.23
CA TYR A 107 13.21 5.57 10.57
C TYR A 107 13.85 4.48 9.68
N ARG A 108 13.06 3.72 8.93
CA ARG A 108 13.54 2.75 7.92
C ARG A 108 13.53 3.31 6.50
N ARG A 109 13.06 4.53 6.32
CA ARG A 109 12.85 5.15 5.02
C ARG A 109 14.16 5.35 4.28
N LEU A 110 14.22 4.88 3.02
CA LEU A 110 15.33 5.07 2.08
C LEU A 110 14.96 5.99 0.92
N VAL A 111 13.70 6.45 0.87
CA VAL A 111 13.16 7.32 -0.18
C VAL A 111 12.43 8.49 0.48
N ASP A 112 12.88 9.71 0.23
CA ASP A 112 12.37 10.90 0.94
C ASP A 112 11.07 11.46 0.33
N ASP A 113 10.92 11.44 -0.99
CA ASP A 113 9.87 12.19 -1.72
C ASP A 113 8.64 11.34 -2.09
N LEU A 114 8.12 10.55 -1.15
CA LEU A 114 6.87 9.84 -1.37
C LEU A 114 5.66 10.77 -1.12
N PRO A 115 4.62 10.76 -2.00
CA PRO A 115 3.43 11.59 -1.83
C PRO A 115 2.48 11.03 -0.76
N VAL A 116 3.03 10.69 0.42
CA VAL A 116 2.27 10.16 1.56
C VAL A 116 1.44 11.29 2.16
N ARG A 117 0.13 11.20 2.01
CA ARG A 117 -0.80 12.22 2.48
C ARG A 117 -1.60 11.77 3.71
N TYR A 118 -1.81 10.48 3.85
CA TYR A 118 -2.61 9.93 4.94
C TYR A 118 -1.82 8.82 5.64
N VAL A 119 -1.59 9.02 6.93
CA VAL A 119 -0.91 8.05 7.80
C VAL A 119 -1.84 7.73 8.96
N GLY A 120 -2.10 6.45 9.18
CA GLY A 120 -2.87 6.00 10.33
C GLY A 120 -2.04 6.07 11.61
N PHE A 121 -0.95 5.35 11.65
CA PHE A 121 -0.08 5.26 12.84
C PHE A 121 1.39 5.17 12.46
N THR A 122 2.24 5.76 13.30
CA THR A 122 3.69 5.48 13.30
C THR A 122 3.96 4.35 14.27
N ILE A 123 4.64 3.29 13.83
CA ILE A 123 4.90 2.09 14.63
C ILE A 123 6.40 1.84 14.83
N PRO A 124 6.79 1.14 15.94
CA PRO A 124 8.19 0.80 16.22
C PRO A 124 8.73 -0.23 15.21
N ASP A 125 10.07 -0.43 15.24
CA ASP A 125 10.76 -1.42 14.41
C ASP A 125 10.64 -2.82 15.03
N GLU A 126 9.42 -3.35 14.98
CA GLU A 126 9.10 -4.69 15.46
C GLU A 126 8.44 -5.49 14.35
N PHE A 127 8.47 -6.81 14.47
CA PHE A 127 7.83 -7.69 13.52
C PHE A 127 6.39 -8.01 13.95
N PHE A 128 5.46 -7.80 13.03
CA PHE A 128 4.03 -7.98 13.28
C PHE A 128 3.43 -9.03 12.35
N VAL A 129 2.36 -9.68 12.82
CA VAL A 129 1.45 -10.50 12.01
C VAL A 129 0.01 -10.12 12.33
N GLY A 130 -0.90 -10.48 11.43
CA GLY A 130 -2.33 -10.19 11.57
C GLY A 130 -2.75 -8.92 10.84
N TYR A 131 -4.03 -8.74 10.66
CA TYR A 131 -4.63 -7.64 9.89
C TYR A 131 -3.98 -7.43 8.51
N GLY A 132 -3.74 -8.54 7.80
CA GLY A 132 -3.07 -8.56 6.51
C GLY A 132 -1.58 -8.91 6.55
N PHE A 133 -0.87 -8.57 7.63
CA PHE A 133 0.54 -8.94 7.78
C PHE A 133 0.72 -10.44 7.98
N ASP A 134 1.80 -10.98 7.47
CA ASP A 134 2.07 -12.42 7.50
C ASP A 134 3.45 -12.78 8.04
N LEU A 135 3.55 -14.06 8.33
CA LEU A 135 4.80 -14.81 8.45
C LEU A 135 4.64 -16.09 7.63
N ASP A 136 5.43 -16.25 6.58
CA ASP A 136 5.36 -17.40 5.66
C ASP A 136 3.93 -17.64 5.10
N GLU A 137 3.30 -16.59 4.58
CA GLU A 137 1.94 -16.57 4.05
C GLU A 137 0.83 -16.94 5.07
N ARG A 138 1.14 -16.95 6.37
CA ARG A 138 0.21 -17.30 7.45
C ARG A 138 -0.13 -16.08 8.29
N TYR A 139 -1.19 -16.18 9.09
CA TYR A 139 -1.64 -15.18 10.07
C TYR A 139 -2.29 -13.92 9.51
N ARG A 140 -2.39 -13.72 8.20
CA ARG A 140 -3.07 -12.54 7.61
C ARG A 140 -4.52 -12.37 8.07
N ASN A 141 -5.16 -13.49 8.45
CA ASN A 141 -6.56 -13.56 8.88
C ASN A 141 -6.82 -13.13 10.33
N LEU A 142 -5.78 -12.90 11.13
CA LEU A 142 -5.99 -12.42 12.50
C LEU A 142 -6.61 -11.02 12.46
N PRO A 143 -7.60 -10.72 13.34
CA PRO A 143 -8.33 -9.45 13.30
C PRO A 143 -7.52 -8.26 13.84
N ASP A 144 -6.47 -8.55 14.58
CA ASP A 144 -5.60 -7.58 15.25
C ASP A 144 -4.12 -7.84 14.93
N LEU A 145 -3.29 -6.83 15.10
CA LEU A 145 -1.83 -6.95 15.00
C LEU A 145 -1.27 -7.62 16.26
N ARG A 146 -0.34 -8.54 16.04
CA ARG A 146 0.40 -9.22 17.10
C ARG A 146 1.90 -9.17 16.86
N PHE A 147 2.64 -8.91 17.92
CA PHE A 147 4.09 -8.98 17.87
C PHE A 147 4.55 -10.43 17.75
N VAL A 148 5.50 -10.68 16.85
CA VAL A 148 6.20 -11.96 16.79
C VAL A 148 7.46 -11.85 17.62
N ARG A 149 7.53 -12.59 18.71
CA ARG A 149 8.76 -12.74 19.49
C ARG A 149 9.47 -14.00 19.03
N ALA A 150 10.76 -13.88 18.70
CA ALA A 150 11.58 -15.06 18.51
C ALA A 150 11.51 -15.90 19.79
N ALA A 151 11.24 -17.19 19.66
CA ALA A 151 11.39 -18.10 20.77
C ALA A 151 12.87 -18.09 21.21
N ALA A 152 13.10 -17.82 22.50
CA ALA A 152 14.43 -17.81 23.07
C ALA A 152 15.03 -19.22 23.08
#